data_fc968742f8403911257edc4460f0c93b
#
_entry.id   fc968742f8403911257edc4460f0c93b
#
_cell.length_a   1.000
_cell.length_b   1.000
_cell.length_c   1.000
_cell.angle_alpha   90.00
_cell.angle_beta   90.00
_cell.angle_gamma   90.00
#
_symmetry.space_group_name_H-M   'P 1'
#
loop_
_entity.id
_entity.type
_entity.pdbx_description
1 polymer ?
#
loop_
_entity_poly.entity_id
_entity_poly.type
_entity_poly.pdbx_seq_one_letter_code
_entity_poly.pdbx_strand_id
1 'polypeptide(L)'
;LEFRRVLFRSQDSWEVAGDFHPRHCNTRKTYEYRILNTAVPLPQKRNFTWHVAGSIDIEKMREAAAYIVGEHDFKSFCCVRTQAESTVRIIYSLEVLQEGSEIIIRIKGNGFLYNMVRIITGTLIQVGKGRFKPEYVKQMLEAKDRTVAGQTAPPQGLTLVGIEYVDNDDARKIGRASCRE
;
A
#
# COMPACT_ATOMS: atom_id res chain seq x y z
N LEU A 1 3.10 -27.99 20.96
CA LEU A 1 3.17 -28.25 19.49
C LEU A 1 1.96 -27.76 18.73
N GLU A 2 0.85 -27.40 19.36
CA GLU A 2 -0.36 -26.87 18.69
C GLU A 2 -0.31 -25.39 18.35
N PHE A 3 0.53 -24.60 19.00
CA PHE A 3 0.60 -23.15 18.81
C PHE A 3 1.12 -22.73 17.41
N ARG A 4 1.85 -23.57 16.71
CA ARG A 4 2.37 -23.27 15.36
C ARG A 4 1.34 -23.43 14.24
N ARG A 5 0.22 -24.13 14.48
CA ARG A 5 -0.83 -24.34 13.46
C ARG A 5 -1.74 -23.15 13.21
N VAL A 6 -1.76 -22.17 14.11
CA VAL A 6 -2.67 -21.01 14.00
C VAL A 6 -2.10 -19.87 13.15
N LEU A 7 -0.78 -19.82 12.95
CA LEU A 7 -0.11 -18.72 12.24
C LEU A 7 -0.09 -18.87 10.71
N PHE A 8 -0.43 -20.05 10.19
CA PHE A 8 -0.43 -20.30 8.75
C PHE A 8 -1.58 -21.23 8.38
N ARG A 9 -2.46 -20.77 7.47
CA ARG A 9 -3.54 -21.57 6.91
C ARG A 9 -3.47 -21.51 5.40
N SER A 10 -3.29 -22.67 4.75
CA SER A 10 -3.57 -22.83 3.32
C SER A 10 -5.08 -22.80 3.13
N GLN A 11 -5.55 -21.93 2.24
CA GLN A 11 -6.95 -21.89 1.82
C GLN A 11 -7.21 -22.90 0.71
N ASP A 12 -6.24 -23.05 -0.18
CA ASP A 12 -6.30 -23.96 -1.31
C ASP A 12 -4.89 -24.31 -1.80
N SER A 13 -4.77 -25.35 -2.64
CA SER A 13 -3.53 -25.74 -3.30
C SER A 13 -3.86 -26.41 -4.64
N TRP A 14 -3.06 -26.11 -5.68
CA TRP A 14 -3.21 -26.70 -7.01
C TRP A 14 -1.86 -26.82 -7.68
N GLU A 15 -1.82 -27.67 -8.69
CA GLU A 15 -0.64 -27.89 -9.51
C GLU A 15 -0.47 -26.74 -10.51
N VAL A 16 0.76 -26.30 -10.71
CA VAL A 16 1.13 -25.25 -11.66
C VAL A 16 2.26 -25.74 -12.56
N ALA A 17 2.51 -25.03 -13.67
CA ALA A 17 3.62 -25.35 -14.57
C ALA A 17 4.96 -25.36 -13.82
N GLY A 18 5.87 -26.28 -14.19
CA GLY A 18 7.14 -26.50 -13.49
C GLY A 18 8.10 -25.30 -13.49
N ASP A 19 7.91 -24.36 -14.40
CA ASP A 19 8.65 -23.09 -14.50
C ASP A 19 8.02 -21.94 -13.71
N PHE A 20 6.87 -22.16 -13.08
CA PHE A 20 6.19 -21.15 -12.28
C PHE A 20 7.00 -20.77 -11.03
N HIS A 21 7.34 -19.49 -10.93
CA HIS A 21 7.99 -18.95 -9.75
C HIS A 21 7.27 -17.70 -9.22
N PRO A 22 6.62 -17.75 -8.03
CA PRO A 22 5.71 -16.71 -7.55
C PRO A 22 6.34 -15.31 -7.35
N ARG A 23 7.67 -15.22 -7.29
CA ARG A 23 8.39 -13.94 -7.16
C ARG A 23 8.89 -13.38 -8.49
N HIS A 24 9.05 -14.21 -9.52
CA HIS A 24 9.59 -13.82 -10.82
C HIS A 24 8.51 -13.63 -11.89
N CYS A 25 7.29 -14.09 -11.62
CA CYS A 25 6.16 -13.84 -12.49
C CYS A 25 5.73 -12.37 -12.46
N ASN A 26 5.20 -11.87 -13.57
CA ASN A 26 4.55 -10.57 -13.60
C ASN A 26 3.32 -10.59 -12.70
N THR A 27 3.30 -9.72 -11.72
CA THR A 27 2.23 -9.66 -10.74
C THR A 27 1.65 -8.26 -10.65
N ARG A 28 0.35 -8.18 -10.32
CA ARG A 28 -0.29 -6.95 -9.83
C ARG A 28 -0.64 -7.18 -8.38
N LYS A 29 -0.11 -6.33 -7.50
CA LYS A 29 -0.33 -6.42 -6.06
C LYS A 29 -1.22 -5.28 -5.63
N THR A 30 -2.21 -5.59 -4.79
CA THR A 30 -3.10 -4.60 -4.19
C THR A 30 -2.87 -4.58 -2.69
N TYR A 31 -2.54 -3.40 -2.17
CA TYR A 31 -2.45 -3.14 -0.74
C TYR A 31 -3.56 -2.20 -0.30
N GLU A 32 -4.03 -2.40 0.92
CA GLU A 32 -4.83 -1.43 1.65
C GLU A 32 -4.07 -0.95 2.88
N TYR A 33 -4.20 0.34 3.15
CA TYR A 33 -3.74 0.91 4.40
C TYR A 33 -4.91 1.60 5.11
N ARG A 34 -5.17 1.18 6.35
CA ARG A 34 -6.31 1.67 7.14
C ARG A 34 -5.86 2.67 8.19
N ILE A 35 -6.53 3.82 8.22
CA ILE A 35 -6.30 4.92 9.14
C ILE A 35 -7.59 5.15 9.91
N LEU A 36 -7.51 5.16 11.24
CA LEU A 36 -8.61 5.52 12.11
C LEU A 36 -8.54 7.02 12.42
N ASN A 37 -9.51 7.79 11.91
CA ASN A 37 -9.58 9.23 12.12
C ASN A 37 -10.66 9.55 13.16
N THR A 38 -10.27 9.50 14.42
CA THR A 38 -11.12 9.79 15.59
C THR A 38 -10.36 10.63 16.59
N ALA A 39 -11.08 11.37 17.46
CA ALA A 39 -10.46 12.15 18.53
C ALA A 39 -9.69 11.27 19.53
N VAL A 40 -10.24 10.08 19.82
CA VAL A 40 -9.67 9.13 20.80
C VAL A 40 -9.41 7.79 20.08
N PRO A 41 -8.28 7.12 20.34
CA PRO A 41 -7.99 5.82 19.73
C PRO A 41 -8.96 4.75 20.23
N LEU A 42 -9.34 3.82 19.36
CA LEU A 42 -10.16 2.67 19.70
C LEU A 42 -9.27 1.45 19.96
N PRO A 43 -9.28 0.86 21.18
CA PRO A 43 -8.43 -0.28 21.52
C PRO A 43 -8.60 -1.49 20.58
N GLN A 44 -9.81 -1.74 20.11
CA GLN A 44 -10.14 -2.85 19.20
C GLN A 44 -9.46 -2.70 17.82
N LYS A 45 -9.18 -1.48 17.40
CA LYS A 45 -8.58 -1.14 16.09
C LYS A 45 -7.06 -1.00 16.13
N ARG A 46 -6.44 -1.00 17.32
CA ARG A 46 -5.00 -0.67 17.51
C ARG A 46 -4.02 -1.50 16.68
N ASN A 47 -4.37 -2.76 16.41
CA ASN A 47 -3.50 -3.69 15.69
C ASN A 47 -3.75 -3.68 14.18
N PHE A 48 -4.77 -2.97 13.69
CA PHE A 48 -5.23 -3.02 12.30
C PHE A 48 -5.34 -1.65 11.65
N THR A 49 -5.17 -0.56 12.42
CA THR A 49 -5.28 0.80 11.91
C THR A 49 -4.19 1.70 12.49
N TRP A 50 -3.85 2.75 11.76
CA TRP A 50 -3.09 3.87 12.28
C TRP A 50 -4.05 4.95 12.79
N HIS A 51 -4.04 5.20 14.09
CA HIS A 51 -4.83 6.29 14.66
C HIS A 51 -4.20 7.65 14.33
N VAL A 52 -4.99 8.52 13.73
CA VAL A 52 -4.61 9.90 13.38
C VAL A 52 -5.74 10.83 13.83
N ALA A 53 -5.48 11.61 14.88
CA ALA A 53 -6.43 12.60 15.36
C ALA A 53 -6.38 13.90 14.55
N GLY A 54 -7.48 14.65 14.60
CA GLY A 54 -7.66 15.95 13.96
C GLY A 54 -8.32 15.86 12.58
N SER A 55 -8.61 17.03 12.01
CA SER A 55 -9.24 17.12 10.69
C SER A 55 -8.27 16.68 9.60
N ILE A 56 -8.77 15.92 8.66
CA ILE A 56 -8.05 15.46 7.46
C ILE A 56 -8.90 15.78 6.23
N ASP A 57 -8.33 16.49 5.29
CA ASP A 57 -8.95 16.86 4.03
C ASP A 57 -8.74 15.73 3.02
N ILE A 58 -9.80 14.95 2.80
CA ILE A 58 -9.78 13.78 1.90
C ILE A 58 -9.61 14.20 0.44
N GLU A 59 -10.21 15.33 0.04
CA GLU A 59 -10.13 15.78 -1.35
C GLU A 59 -8.70 16.17 -1.73
N LYS A 60 -7.98 16.86 -0.84
CA LYS A 60 -6.55 17.12 -1.06
C LYS A 60 -5.71 15.85 -1.12
N MET A 61 -6.07 14.81 -0.34
CA MET A 61 -5.40 13.51 -0.43
C MET A 61 -5.67 12.84 -1.79
N ARG A 62 -6.90 12.94 -2.32
CA ARG A 62 -7.27 12.41 -3.66
C ARG A 62 -6.53 13.14 -4.77
N GLU A 63 -6.46 14.45 -4.69
CA GLU A 63 -5.65 15.26 -5.61
C GLU A 63 -4.18 14.83 -5.61
N ALA A 64 -3.59 14.70 -4.42
CA ALA A 64 -2.20 14.25 -4.28
C ALA A 64 -1.98 12.83 -4.79
N ALA A 65 -2.95 11.94 -4.56
CA ALA A 65 -2.92 10.56 -5.04
C ALA A 65 -2.87 10.46 -6.57
N ALA A 66 -3.52 11.37 -7.28
CA ALA A 66 -3.53 11.40 -8.74
C ALA A 66 -2.11 11.58 -9.35
N TYR A 67 -1.22 12.31 -8.67
CA TYR A 67 0.16 12.49 -9.13
C TYR A 67 1.05 11.24 -8.98
N ILE A 68 0.61 10.27 -8.16
CA ILE A 68 1.37 9.03 -7.89
C ILE A 68 1.02 7.93 -8.91
N VAL A 69 -0.17 8.03 -9.54
CA VAL A 69 -0.61 7.05 -10.53
C VAL A 69 0.23 7.19 -11.81
N GLY A 70 0.64 6.06 -12.37
CA GLY A 70 1.49 5.99 -13.55
C GLY A 70 2.84 5.34 -13.28
N GLU A 71 3.75 5.48 -14.25
CA GLU A 71 5.13 5.01 -14.15
C GLU A 71 6.03 6.13 -13.63
N HIS A 72 6.67 5.88 -12.48
CA HIS A 72 7.55 6.85 -11.83
C HIS A 72 8.74 6.17 -11.18
N ASP A 73 9.81 6.96 -10.98
CA ASP A 73 10.92 6.59 -10.11
C ASP A 73 10.55 6.90 -8.65
N PHE A 74 10.26 5.85 -7.88
CA PHE A 74 9.85 5.97 -6.47
C PHE A 74 11.01 6.02 -5.48
N LYS A 75 12.17 6.50 -5.88
CA LYS A 75 13.34 6.61 -5.00
C LYS A 75 13.07 7.46 -3.75
N SER A 76 12.28 8.53 -3.85
CA SER A 76 11.84 9.34 -2.70
C SER A 76 10.88 8.59 -1.76
N PHE A 77 10.18 7.59 -2.27
CA PHE A 77 9.18 6.82 -1.53
C PHE A 77 9.68 5.43 -1.12
N CYS A 78 10.98 5.20 -1.10
CA CYS A 78 11.55 3.95 -0.63
C CYS A 78 12.55 4.15 0.52
N CYS A 79 12.84 3.07 1.23
CA CYS A 79 13.90 3.10 2.24
C CYS A 79 15.28 3.20 1.55
N VAL A 80 16.19 3.99 2.14
CA VAL A 80 17.55 4.19 1.62
C VAL A 80 18.33 2.87 1.45
N ARG A 81 18.02 1.84 2.23
CA ARG A 81 18.64 0.51 2.17
C ARG A 81 17.94 -0.46 1.22
N THR A 82 17.25 0.03 0.19
CA THR A 82 16.63 -0.87 -0.79
C THR A 82 17.69 -1.65 -1.56
N GLN A 83 17.46 -2.96 -1.73
CA GLN A 83 18.31 -3.84 -2.55
C GLN A 83 17.74 -4.00 -3.97
N ALA A 84 16.71 -3.21 -4.33
CA ALA A 84 16.09 -3.29 -5.65
C ALA A 84 17.04 -2.70 -6.71
N GLU A 85 17.24 -3.42 -7.80
CA GLU A 85 18.04 -2.99 -8.95
C GLU A 85 17.46 -1.73 -9.61
N SER A 86 16.14 -1.60 -9.61
CA SER A 86 15.42 -0.43 -10.12
C SER A 86 14.39 0.07 -9.12
N THR A 87 14.27 1.40 -9.00
CA THR A 87 13.26 2.09 -8.18
C THR A 87 12.03 2.52 -8.99
N VAL A 88 12.03 2.27 -10.30
CA VAL A 88 10.88 2.54 -11.17
C VAL A 88 9.78 1.52 -10.92
N ARG A 89 8.54 2.01 -10.72
CA ARG A 89 7.33 1.18 -10.54
C ARG A 89 6.17 1.79 -11.29
N ILE A 90 5.18 0.94 -11.61
CA ILE A 90 3.93 1.37 -12.23
C ILE A 90 2.82 1.22 -11.18
N ILE A 91 2.18 2.33 -10.84
CA ILE A 91 0.99 2.36 -10.00
C ILE A 91 -0.22 2.45 -10.92
N TYR A 92 -1.04 1.41 -10.93
CA TYR A 92 -2.23 1.32 -11.79
C TYR A 92 -3.40 2.12 -11.22
N SER A 93 -3.57 2.11 -9.90
CA SER A 93 -4.58 2.90 -9.21
C SER A 93 -4.14 3.24 -7.78
N LEU A 94 -4.59 4.38 -7.30
CA LEU A 94 -4.44 4.83 -5.92
C LEU A 94 -5.72 5.56 -5.52
N GLU A 95 -6.48 4.93 -4.65
CA GLU A 95 -7.79 5.41 -4.20
C GLU A 95 -7.72 5.81 -2.73
N VAL A 96 -8.39 6.92 -2.40
CA VAL A 96 -8.59 7.36 -1.02
C VAL A 96 -10.08 7.32 -0.73
N LEU A 97 -10.49 6.34 0.08
CA LEU A 97 -11.87 6.09 0.45
C LEU A 97 -12.11 6.51 1.89
N GLN A 98 -13.33 6.89 2.20
CA GLN A 98 -13.74 7.18 3.58
C GLN A 98 -14.94 6.31 3.93
N GLU A 99 -14.79 5.51 4.97
CA GLU A 99 -15.82 4.62 5.51
C GLU A 99 -16.04 4.98 7.00
N GLY A 100 -17.04 5.82 7.26
CA GLY A 100 -17.31 6.34 8.60
C GLY A 100 -16.09 7.08 9.17
N SER A 101 -15.50 6.56 10.22
CA SER A 101 -14.29 7.12 10.85
C SER A 101 -12.97 6.55 10.30
N GLU A 102 -13.02 5.64 9.33
CA GLU A 102 -11.82 5.08 8.72
C GLU A 102 -11.55 5.75 7.36
N ILE A 103 -10.27 6.01 7.11
CA ILE A 103 -9.75 6.40 5.81
C ILE A 103 -8.97 5.21 5.29
N ILE A 104 -9.31 4.75 4.08
CA ILE A 104 -8.68 3.59 3.44
C ILE A 104 -7.93 4.09 2.22
N ILE A 105 -6.64 3.81 2.17
CA ILE A 105 -5.80 4.04 1.00
C ILE A 105 -5.60 2.69 0.33
N ARG A 106 -6.17 2.51 -0.86
CA ARG A 106 -6.03 1.31 -1.68
C ARG A 106 -5.10 1.61 -2.84
N ILE A 107 -4.03 0.84 -2.96
CA ILE A 107 -3.02 1.04 -4.00
C ILE A 107 -2.75 -0.26 -4.76
N LYS A 108 -2.79 -0.20 -6.09
CA LYS A 108 -2.51 -1.33 -6.99
C LYS A 108 -1.33 -0.98 -7.89
N GLY A 109 -0.35 -1.87 -7.99
CA GLY A 109 0.84 -1.67 -8.82
C GLY A 109 1.50 -2.98 -9.26
N ASN A 110 2.47 -2.88 -10.17
CA ASN A 110 3.27 -4.01 -10.64
C ASN A 110 4.24 -4.55 -9.57
N GLY A 111 4.56 -3.74 -8.59
CA GLY A 111 5.44 -4.09 -7.48
C GLY A 111 5.65 -2.88 -6.56
N PHE A 112 6.16 -3.13 -5.36
CA PHE A 112 6.39 -2.10 -4.37
C PHE A 112 7.79 -2.24 -3.77
N LEU A 113 8.44 -1.10 -3.57
CA LEU A 113 9.71 -1.02 -2.86
C LEU A 113 9.49 -1.16 -1.34
N TYR A 114 10.57 -1.43 -0.62
CA TYR A 114 10.49 -1.55 0.84
C TYR A 114 9.94 -0.28 1.49
N ASN A 115 8.89 -0.43 2.27
CA ASN A 115 8.11 0.64 2.91
C ASN A 115 7.37 1.60 1.97
N MET A 116 7.37 1.40 0.66
CA MET A 116 6.84 2.35 -0.32
C MET A 116 5.38 2.75 -0.02
N VAL A 117 4.48 1.80 0.16
CA VAL A 117 3.05 2.07 0.47
C VAL A 117 2.90 2.88 1.76
N ARG A 118 3.69 2.55 2.79
CA ARG A 118 3.66 3.25 4.08
C ARG A 118 4.19 4.69 3.98
N ILE A 119 5.19 4.94 3.14
CA ILE A 119 5.72 6.29 2.91
C ILE A 119 4.72 7.12 2.09
N ILE A 120 4.10 6.54 1.06
CA ILE A 120 3.01 7.16 0.30
C ILE A 120 1.87 7.56 1.25
N THR A 121 1.41 6.63 2.08
CA THR A 121 0.36 6.88 3.09
C THR A 121 0.73 8.04 4.02
N GLY A 122 1.95 8.01 4.57
CA GLY A 122 2.41 9.09 5.46
C GLY A 122 2.47 10.44 4.76
N THR A 123 2.86 10.47 3.48
CA THR A 123 2.86 11.70 2.67
C THR A 123 1.44 12.21 2.43
N LEU A 124 0.51 11.34 2.03
CA LEU A 124 -0.90 11.71 1.82
C LEU A 124 -1.55 12.26 3.11
N ILE A 125 -1.22 11.70 4.26
CA ILE A 125 -1.69 12.24 5.55
C ILE A 125 -1.13 13.64 5.82
N GLN A 126 0.12 13.93 5.46
CA GLN A 126 0.67 15.29 5.59
C GLN A 126 -0.05 16.27 4.67
N VAL A 127 -0.42 15.85 3.45
CA VAL A 127 -1.25 16.64 2.52
C VAL A 127 -2.64 16.86 3.12
N GLY A 128 -3.32 15.82 3.59
CA GLY A 128 -4.64 15.92 4.21
C GLY A 128 -4.67 16.80 5.46
N LYS A 129 -3.55 16.89 6.19
CA LYS A 129 -3.37 17.82 7.32
C LYS A 129 -2.98 19.25 6.91
N GLY A 130 -2.86 19.51 5.61
CA GLY A 130 -2.50 20.82 5.08
C GLY A 130 -1.02 21.21 5.28
N ARG A 131 -0.14 20.27 5.64
CA ARG A 131 1.29 20.54 5.80
C ARG A 131 2.04 20.56 4.46
N PHE A 132 1.55 19.80 3.49
CA PHE A 132 2.03 19.82 2.12
C PHE A 132 0.88 20.18 1.19
N LYS A 133 1.18 20.89 0.10
CA LYS A 133 0.24 21.09 -1.00
C LYS A 133 0.17 19.81 -1.84
N PRO A 134 -0.99 19.48 -2.47
CA PRO A 134 -1.10 18.29 -3.34
C PRO A 134 -0.03 18.24 -4.45
N GLU A 135 0.23 19.37 -5.10
CA GLU A 135 1.19 19.48 -6.22
C GLU A 135 2.64 19.19 -5.78
N TYR A 136 2.94 19.34 -4.49
CA TYR A 136 4.28 19.08 -3.96
C TYR A 136 4.68 17.59 -4.11
N VAL A 137 3.70 16.69 -4.19
CA VAL A 137 3.95 15.27 -4.44
C VAL A 137 4.67 15.04 -5.77
N LYS A 138 4.38 15.82 -6.81
CA LYS A 138 5.09 15.79 -8.08
C LYS A 138 6.58 16.16 -7.90
N GLN A 139 6.86 17.23 -7.15
CA GLN A 139 8.24 17.63 -6.84
C GLN A 139 8.97 16.55 -6.03
N MET A 140 8.27 15.87 -5.10
CA MET A 140 8.86 14.74 -4.35
C MET A 140 9.27 13.58 -5.26
N LEU A 141 8.46 13.24 -6.29
CA LEU A 141 8.82 12.21 -7.27
C LEU A 141 10.05 12.61 -8.09
N GLU A 142 10.12 13.86 -8.51
CA GLU A 142 11.22 14.40 -9.32
C GLU A 142 12.54 14.51 -8.51
N ALA A 143 12.46 14.82 -7.21
CA ALA A 143 13.62 15.04 -6.35
C ALA A 143 14.48 13.79 -6.12
N LYS A 144 13.90 12.59 -6.22
CA LYS A 144 14.60 11.31 -5.98
C LYS A 144 15.33 11.25 -4.63
N ASP A 145 14.82 11.98 -3.65
CA ASP A 145 15.38 12.08 -2.30
C ASP A 145 14.32 11.70 -1.25
N ARG A 146 14.67 10.73 -0.39
CA ARG A 146 13.79 10.26 0.69
C ARG A 146 13.42 11.35 1.70
N THR A 147 14.28 12.34 1.88
CA THR A 147 14.11 13.39 2.91
C THR A 147 12.96 14.33 2.61
N VAL A 148 12.59 14.50 1.33
CA VAL A 148 11.48 15.39 0.93
C VAL A 148 10.12 14.73 1.09
N ALA A 149 10.03 13.40 1.15
CA ALA A 149 8.78 12.69 1.32
C ALA A 149 8.34 12.64 2.81
N GLY A 150 7.07 12.36 3.02
CA GLY A 150 6.48 12.27 4.35
C GLY A 150 7.07 11.14 5.21
N GLN A 151 6.69 11.14 6.49
CA GLN A 151 7.08 10.09 7.43
C GLN A 151 6.58 8.70 6.99
N THR A 152 7.28 7.66 7.41
CA THR A 152 6.80 6.28 7.20
C THR A 152 5.64 5.99 8.14
N ALA A 153 4.46 5.69 7.61
CA ALA A 153 3.30 5.29 8.41
C ALA A 153 3.59 3.99 9.20
N PRO A 154 2.99 3.79 10.38
CA PRO A 154 3.17 2.57 11.18
C PRO A 154 2.76 1.29 10.43
N PRO A 155 3.32 0.11 10.76
CA PRO A 155 3.08 -1.11 9.98
C PRO A 155 1.67 -1.70 10.16
N GLN A 156 1.02 -1.50 11.29
CA GLN A 156 -0.22 -2.19 11.67
C GLN A 156 -1.43 -1.88 10.77
N GLY A 157 -1.44 -0.75 10.06
CA GLY A 157 -2.51 -0.41 9.12
C GLY A 157 -2.38 -1.05 7.74
N LEU A 158 -1.25 -1.68 7.42
CA LEU A 158 -0.95 -2.19 6.09
C LEU A 158 -1.40 -3.64 5.93
N THR A 159 -2.17 -3.91 4.88
CA THR A 159 -2.63 -5.25 4.50
C THR A 159 -2.40 -5.49 3.01
N LEU A 160 -1.85 -6.64 2.64
CA LEU A 160 -1.84 -7.13 1.26
C LEU A 160 -3.18 -7.81 1.01
N VAL A 161 -4.02 -7.22 0.16
CA VAL A 161 -5.39 -7.72 -0.08
C VAL A 161 -5.53 -8.53 -1.36
N GLY A 162 -4.57 -8.46 -2.28
CA GLY A 162 -4.60 -9.25 -3.49
C GLY A 162 -3.27 -9.33 -4.21
N ILE A 163 -3.06 -10.47 -4.87
CA ILE A 163 -1.98 -10.68 -5.85
C ILE A 163 -2.63 -11.29 -7.09
N GLU A 164 -2.44 -10.64 -8.24
CA GLU A 164 -2.87 -11.16 -9.54
C GLU A 164 -1.61 -11.53 -10.33
N TYR A 165 -1.56 -12.76 -10.86
CA TYR A 165 -0.51 -13.21 -11.76
C TYR A 165 -0.97 -12.95 -13.20
N VAL A 166 -0.18 -12.22 -13.99
CA VAL A 166 -0.64 -11.69 -15.28
C VAL A 166 -0.34 -12.66 -16.43
N ASP A 167 0.73 -13.43 -16.34
CA ASP A 167 1.27 -14.24 -17.44
C ASP A 167 0.82 -15.71 -17.43
N ASN A 168 -0.07 -16.11 -16.51
CA ASN A 168 -0.49 -17.50 -16.38
C ASN A 168 -2.00 -17.57 -16.22
N ASP A 169 -2.71 -18.12 -17.23
CA ASP A 169 -4.17 -18.23 -17.20
C ASP A 169 -4.68 -19.11 -16.04
N ASP A 170 -3.90 -20.10 -15.62
CA ASP A 170 -4.18 -20.92 -14.45
C ASP A 170 -3.94 -20.18 -13.13
N ALA A 171 -3.03 -19.20 -13.13
CA ALA A 171 -2.74 -18.38 -11.97
C ALA A 171 -3.81 -17.29 -11.69
N ARG A 172 -4.71 -17.00 -12.63
CA ARG A 172 -5.84 -16.06 -12.40
C ARG A 172 -6.80 -16.55 -11.32
N LYS A 173 -6.81 -17.84 -11.03
CA LYS A 173 -7.62 -18.45 -9.95
C LYS A 173 -7.03 -18.22 -8.55
N ILE A 174 -5.74 -17.87 -8.46
CA ILE A 174 -4.95 -17.82 -7.21
C ILE A 174 -5.23 -16.56 -6.36
N GLY A 175 -5.88 -15.55 -6.87
CA GLY A 175 -5.88 -14.22 -6.26
C GLY A 175 -7.14 -13.75 -5.56
N ARG A 176 -8.15 -14.58 -5.43
CA ARG A 176 -9.35 -14.22 -4.66
C ARG A 176 -9.28 -14.81 -3.26
N ALA A 177 -8.54 -14.17 -2.37
CA ALA A 177 -8.85 -14.27 -0.96
C ALA A 177 -10.25 -13.66 -0.78
N SER A 178 -11.28 -14.49 -0.89
CA SER A 178 -12.63 -14.10 -0.48
C SER A 178 -12.60 -14.05 1.05
N CYS A 179 -12.46 -12.86 1.62
CA CYS A 179 -12.97 -12.59 2.94
C CYS A 179 -14.50 -12.73 2.82
N ARG A 180 -15.01 -13.94 2.97
CA ARG A 180 -16.40 -14.16 3.32
C ARG A 180 -16.44 -14.40 4.82
N GLU A 181 -17.11 -13.43 5.47
CA GLU A 181 -17.77 -13.45 6.78
C GLU A 181 -17.07 -14.18 7.93
#